data_a2cf0d0257d6847e77cd9438e8a779ba
#
_entry.id   a2cf0d0257d6847e77cd9438e8a779ba
#
_cell.length_a   1.000
_cell.length_b   1.000
_cell.length_c   1.000
_cell.angle_alpha   90.00
_cell.angle_beta   90.00
_cell.angle_gamma   90.00
#
_symmetry.space_group_name_H-M   'P 1'
#
loop_
_entity.id
_entity.type
_entity.pdbx_description
1 polymer ?
#
loop_
_entity_poly.entity_id
_entity_poly.type
_entity_poly.pdbx_seq_one_letter_code
_entity_poly.pdbx_strand_id
1 'polypeptide(L)'
;MKTRRIHTLHRPAVGPPRFPPLLFVHGGYATAGCWDEYFLPWFSGRGFDCHALDLAGHGGSESREQLHSYGLDDYAEDLAQVVQELDVAPILIGHSMGSVVVERFLERHQAHAAVLMAPVPPTGILGATMKIAMTAPAFFDQQARATRGEYTADALQTMRDVYYSADTRTADLIRFGPLFQPESRRALLDLTLLAMHIGRRRARLPALVVGGAADAVFPSAGLGFTAARWQ
;
A
#
# COMPACT_ATOMS: atom_id res chain seq x y z
N MET A 1 -16.59 -7.70 15.43
CA MET A 1 -15.79 -6.68 14.71
C MET A 1 -16.23 -5.31 15.17
N LYS A 2 -15.32 -4.40 15.54
CA LYS A 2 -15.65 -2.99 15.69
C LYS A 2 -15.74 -2.39 14.29
N THR A 3 -16.90 -1.94 13.87
CA THR A 3 -17.08 -1.19 12.63
C THR A 3 -16.41 0.17 12.81
N ARG A 4 -15.42 0.48 12.00
CA ARG A 4 -14.75 1.78 11.92
C ARG A 4 -15.27 2.53 10.70
N ARG A 5 -15.31 3.86 10.75
CA ARG A 5 -15.59 4.64 9.56
C ARG A 5 -14.35 4.69 8.68
N ILE A 6 -14.36 3.91 7.61
CA ILE A 6 -13.28 3.85 6.61
C ILE A 6 -13.63 4.80 5.47
N HIS A 7 -12.74 5.75 5.21
CA HIS A 7 -12.88 6.66 4.09
C HIS A 7 -12.44 5.98 2.79
N THR A 8 -13.23 6.17 1.74
CA THR A 8 -12.93 5.60 0.41
C THR A 8 -13.09 6.69 -0.66
N LEU A 9 -12.06 6.88 -1.46
CA LEU A 9 -12.15 7.66 -2.70
C LEU A 9 -12.83 6.79 -3.75
N HIS A 10 -13.75 7.37 -4.51
CA HIS A 10 -14.46 6.69 -5.59
C HIS A 10 -14.34 7.49 -6.89
N ARG A 11 -13.93 6.82 -7.95
CA ARG A 11 -13.93 7.30 -9.32
C ARG A 11 -14.77 6.35 -10.17
N PRO A 12 -16.02 6.71 -10.49
CA PRO A 12 -16.89 5.84 -11.30
C PRO A 12 -16.31 5.65 -12.70
N ALA A 13 -16.62 4.51 -13.30
CA ALA A 13 -16.27 4.22 -14.68
C ALA A 13 -16.83 5.28 -15.62
N VAL A 14 -16.03 5.70 -16.61
CA VAL A 14 -16.54 6.51 -17.71
C VAL A 14 -17.38 5.62 -18.63
N GLY A 15 -18.70 5.81 -18.59
CA GLY A 15 -19.69 4.93 -19.20
C GLY A 15 -20.05 3.70 -18.35
N PRO A 16 -20.81 2.73 -18.90
CA PRO A 16 -21.16 1.51 -18.16
C PRO A 16 -19.90 0.75 -17.76
N PRO A 17 -19.80 0.27 -16.50
CA PRO A 17 -18.67 -0.56 -16.05
C PRO A 17 -18.55 -1.82 -16.92
N ARG A 18 -17.34 -2.11 -17.38
CA ARG A 18 -17.04 -3.26 -18.25
C ARG A 18 -16.34 -4.40 -17.52
N PHE A 19 -15.84 -4.15 -16.34
CA PHE A 19 -14.97 -5.04 -15.59
C PHE A 19 -15.38 -5.02 -14.11
N PRO A 20 -14.95 -6.01 -13.30
CA PRO A 20 -15.06 -5.93 -11.86
C PRO A 20 -14.43 -4.65 -11.33
N PRO A 21 -14.95 -4.07 -10.22
CA PRO A 21 -14.37 -2.86 -9.65
C PRO A 21 -12.93 -3.09 -9.21
N LEU A 22 -12.13 -2.02 -9.29
CA LEU A 22 -10.77 -1.98 -8.73
C LEU A 22 -10.83 -1.40 -7.33
N LEU A 23 -10.18 -2.06 -6.37
CA LEU A 23 -10.03 -1.53 -5.01
C LEU A 23 -8.55 -1.45 -4.65
N PHE A 24 -8.06 -0.23 -4.48
CA PHE A 24 -6.66 0.09 -4.23
C PHE A 24 -6.40 0.22 -2.74
N VAL A 25 -5.31 -0.41 -2.27
CA VAL A 25 -4.85 -0.40 -0.88
C VAL A 25 -3.46 0.22 -0.83
N HIS A 26 -3.32 1.34 -0.12
CA HIS A 26 -2.06 2.08 -0.06
C HIS A 26 -0.98 1.36 0.76
N GLY A 27 0.27 1.77 0.56
CA GLY A 27 1.42 1.30 1.32
C GLY A 27 1.59 2.05 2.65
N GLY A 28 2.59 1.66 3.42
CA GLY A 28 2.96 2.39 4.64
C GLY A 28 3.29 3.85 4.36
N TYR A 29 2.98 4.70 5.32
CA TYR A 29 3.21 6.16 5.27
C TYR A 29 2.42 6.91 4.18
N ALA A 30 1.42 6.29 3.53
CA ALA A 30 0.65 6.87 2.45
C ALA A 30 -0.85 6.98 2.78
N THR A 31 -1.63 7.47 1.83
CA THR A 31 -3.09 7.53 1.88
C THR A 31 -3.69 7.10 0.54
N ALA A 32 -5.02 6.94 0.49
CA ALA A 32 -5.75 6.68 -0.75
C ALA A 32 -5.47 7.73 -1.83
N GLY A 33 -5.15 8.97 -1.43
CA GLY A 33 -4.81 10.06 -2.35
C GLY A 33 -3.64 9.77 -3.29
N CYS A 34 -2.72 8.87 -2.93
CA CYS A 34 -1.61 8.50 -3.82
C CYS A 34 -2.09 7.81 -5.11
N TRP A 35 -3.28 7.24 -5.10
CA TRP A 35 -3.89 6.58 -6.26
C TRP A 35 -4.70 7.54 -7.13
N ASP A 36 -5.24 8.60 -6.54
CA ASP A 36 -6.14 9.54 -7.21
C ASP A 36 -5.42 10.42 -8.23
N GLU A 37 -4.11 10.54 -8.12
CA GLU A 37 -3.30 11.38 -9.01
C GLU A 37 -3.24 10.83 -10.45
N TYR A 38 -3.03 9.53 -10.61
CA TYR A 38 -2.84 8.90 -11.92
C TYR A 38 -3.67 7.64 -12.11
N PHE A 39 -3.72 6.75 -11.12
CA PHE A 39 -4.31 5.42 -11.29
C PHE A 39 -5.83 5.47 -11.42
N LEU A 40 -6.52 6.09 -10.46
CA LEU A 40 -7.99 6.13 -10.50
C LEU A 40 -8.51 6.83 -11.76
N PRO A 41 -8.00 8.02 -12.18
CA PRO A 41 -8.44 8.64 -13.42
C PRO A 41 -8.13 7.81 -14.67
N TRP A 42 -6.97 7.15 -14.70
CA TRP A 42 -6.55 6.36 -15.85
C TRP A 42 -7.43 5.13 -16.07
N PHE A 43 -7.73 4.39 -15.01
CA PHE A 43 -8.55 3.19 -15.06
C PHE A 43 -10.04 3.53 -15.23
N SER A 44 -10.55 4.56 -14.55
CA SER A 44 -11.91 5.06 -14.71
C SER A 44 -12.19 5.42 -16.17
N GLY A 45 -11.26 6.13 -16.83
CA GLY A 45 -11.35 6.45 -18.26
C GLY A 45 -11.36 5.21 -19.19
N ARG A 46 -11.07 4.02 -18.67
CA ARG A 46 -11.08 2.74 -19.40
C ARG A 46 -12.24 1.82 -19.03
N GLY A 47 -13.20 2.32 -18.26
CA GLY A 47 -14.42 1.61 -17.93
C GLY A 47 -14.32 0.75 -16.67
N PHE A 48 -13.34 0.99 -15.80
CA PHE A 48 -13.28 0.41 -14.47
C PHE A 48 -13.94 1.35 -13.45
N ASP A 49 -14.76 0.79 -12.59
CA ASP A 49 -15.21 1.46 -11.38
C ASP A 49 -14.09 1.35 -10.32
N CYS A 50 -13.58 2.49 -9.85
CA CYS A 50 -12.34 2.54 -9.08
C CYS A 50 -12.56 3.08 -7.68
N HIS A 51 -12.08 2.33 -6.69
CA HIS A 51 -12.11 2.70 -5.28
C HIS A 51 -10.70 2.68 -4.70
N ALA A 52 -10.42 3.57 -3.74
CA ALA A 52 -9.19 3.53 -2.96
C ALA A 52 -9.53 3.85 -1.50
N LEU A 53 -9.19 2.94 -0.57
CA LEU A 53 -9.48 3.16 0.84
C LEU A 53 -8.30 3.81 1.57
N ASP A 54 -8.61 4.65 2.56
CA ASP A 54 -7.67 5.02 3.62
C ASP A 54 -7.77 3.99 4.74
N LEU A 55 -6.69 3.34 5.10
CA LEU A 55 -6.65 2.43 6.25
C LEU A 55 -6.89 3.20 7.56
N ALA A 56 -7.35 2.53 8.61
CA ALA A 56 -7.62 3.17 9.91
C ALA A 56 -6.44 4.02 10.40
N GLY A 57 -6.74 5.24 10.84
CA GLY A 57 -5.74 6.23 11.26
C GLY A 57 -5.05 6.99 10.13
N HIS A 58 -5.36 6.70 8.86
CA HIS A 58 -4.82 7.39 7.68
C HIS A 58 -5.90 8.22 6.97
N GLY A 59 -5.46 9.24 6.23
CA GLY A 59 -6.31 10.06 5.37
C GLY A 59 -7.57 10.56 6.05
N GLY A 60 -8.73 10.26 5.45
CA GLY A 60 -10.05 10.60 5.96
C GLY A 60 -10.66 9.55 6.89
N SER A 61 -10.00 8.40 7.11
CA SER A 61 -10.47 7.37 8.03
C SER A 61 -10.32 7.78 9.49
N GLU A 62 -11.20 7.25 10.34
CA GLU A 62 -11.24 7.62 11.76
C GLU A 62 -10.08 7.05 12.58
N SER A 63 -10.02 7.47 13.85
CA SER A 63 -9.15 6.92 14.90
C SER A 63 -7.66 7.18 14.70
N ARG A 64 -7.32 8.37 14.18
CA ARG A 64 -5.91 8.79 13.99
C ARG A 64 -5.11 8.79 15.30
N GLU A 65 -5.74 9.10 16.41
CA GLU A 65 -5.16 9.06 17.76
C GLU A 65 -4.77 7.65 18.21
N GLN A 66 -5.39 6.63 17.61
CA GLN A 66 -5.13 5.21 17.89
C GLN A 66 -4.23 4.56 16.83
N LEU A 67 -3.67 5.32 15.88
CA LEU A 67 -2.87 4.82 14.76
C LEU A 67 -1.88 3.73 15.18
N HIS A 68 -1.15 3.95 16.26
CA HIS A 68 -0.08 3.05 16.68
C HIS A 68 -0.55 1.71 17.28
N SER A 69 -1.86 1.53 17.47
CA SER A 69 -2.44 0.26 17.95
C SER A 69 -2.89 -0.66 16.82
N TYR A 70 -3.05 -0.16 15.59
CA TYR A 70 -3.50 -0.96 14.45
C TYR A 70 -2.38 -1.81 13.89
N GLY A 71 -2.67 -3.11 13.69
CA GLY A 71 -1.80 -4.06 13.01
C GLY A 71 -2.30 -4.39 11.61
N LEU A 72 -1.58 -5.29 10.93
CA LEU A 72 -1.95 -5.73 9.58
C LEU A 72 -3.29 -6.47 9.53
N ASP A 73 -3.66 -7.19 10.60
CA ASP A 73 -4.94 -7.88 10.68
C ASP A 73 -6.10 -6.87 10.84
N ASP A 74 -5.90 -5.76 11.58
CA ASP A 74 -6.88 -4.65 11.66
C ASP A 74 -7.09 -4.01 10.28
N TYR A 75 -6.02 -3.77 9.53
CA TYR A 75 -6.08 -3.23 8.19
C TYR A 75 -6.76 -4.20 7.19
N ALA A 76 -6.59 -5.51 7.37
CA ALA A 76 -7.32 -6.49 6.58
C ALA A 76 -8.82 -6.51 6.91
N GLU A 77 -9.21 -6.19 8.14
CA GLU A 77 -10.61 -6.01 8.53
C GLU A 77 -11.21 -4.72 7.92
N ASP A 78 -10.43 -3.63 7.85
CA ASP A 78 -10.85 -2.41 7.14
C ASP A 78 -11.12 -2.69 5.66
N LEU A 79 -10.21 -3.43 5.01
CA LEU A 79 -10.41 -3.87 3.63
C LEU A 79 -11.66 -4.75 3.48
N ALA A 80 -11.89 -5.68 4.41
CA ALA A 80 -13.06 -6.55 4.39
C ALA A 80 -14.37 -5.76 4.53
N GLN A 81 -14.39 -4.72 5.35
CA GLN A 81 -15.54 -3.83 5.50
C GLN A 81 -15.86 -3.14 4.16
N VAL A 82 -14.85 -2.55 3.50
CA VAL A 82 -15.05 -1.85 2.22
C VAL A 82 -15.48 -2.84 1.11
N VAL A 83 -14.90 -4.04 1.06
CA VAL A 83 -15.31 -5.06 0.07
C VAL A 83 -16.76 -5.48 0.25
N GLN A 84 -17.29 -5.53 1.49
CA GLN A 84 -18.68 -5.87 1.77
C GLN A 84 -19.67 -4.79 1.30
N GLU A 85 -19.21 -3.57 1.07
CA GLU A 85 -20.02 -2.46 0.55
C GLU A 85 -20.10 -2.46 -0.99
N LEU A 86 -19.31 -3.31 -1.66
CA LEU A 86 -19.31 -3.46 -3.12
C LEU A 86 -20.26 -4.60 -3.55
N ASP A 87 -21.07 -4.34 -4.57
CA ASP A 87 -22.02 -5.32 -5.13
C ASP A 87 -21.33 -6.50 -5.82
N VAL A 88 -20.10 -6.29 -6.29
CA VAL A 88 -19.31 -7.26 -7.04
C VAL A 88 -17.91 -7.39 -6.40
N ALA A 89 -17.42 -8.63 -6.30
CA ALA A 89 -16.08 -8.90 -5.79
C ALA A 89 -15.01 -8.15 -6.60
N PRO A 90 -14.17 -7.31 -5.96
CA PRO A 90 -13.22 -6.46 -6.65
C PRO A 90 -11.98 -7.20 -7.13
N ILE A 91 -11.24 -6.56 -8.04
CA ILE A 91 -9.81 -6.79 -8.23
C ILE A 91 -9.08 -5.95 -7.18
N LEU A 92 -8.36 -6.60 -6.28
CA LEU A 92 -7.60 -5.93 -5.21
C LEU A 92 -6.22 -5.52 -5.72
N ILE A 93 -5.82 -4.28 -5.46
CA ILE A 93 -4.51 -3.75 -5.85
C ILE A 93 -3.82 -3.23 -4.60
N GLY A 94 -2.85 -3.98 -4.09
CA GLY A 94 -2.08 -3.60 -2.90
C GLY A 94 -0.66 -3.17 -3.24
N HIS A 95 -0.23 -2.02 -2.72
CA HIS A 95 1.14 -1.54 -2.85
C HIS A 95 1.92 -1.71 -1.56
N SER A 96 3.15 -2.21 -1.61
CA SER A 96 4.04 -2.33 -0.46
C SER A 96 3.34 -3.00 0.75
N MET A 97 3.18 -2.33 1.90
CA MET A 97 2.39 -2.80 3.04
C MET A 97 0.97 -3.23 2.62
N GLY A 98 0.32 -2.46 1.74
CA GLY A 98 -1.02 -2.79 1.22
C GLY A 98 -1.07 -4.14 0.50
N SER A 99 0.04 -4.63 -0.05
CA SER A 99 0.11 -5.99 -0.60
C SER A 99 -0.07 -7.05 0.49
N VAL A 100 0.51 -6.84 1.68
CA VAL A 100 0.36 -7.75 2.82
C VAL A 100 -1.05 -7.68 3.38
N VAL A 101 -1.66 -6.48 3.42
CA VAL A 101 -3.07 -6.31 3.80
C VAL A 101 -3.98 -7.12 2.87
N VAL A 102 -3.77 -7.05 1.56
CA VAL A 102 -4.48 -7.87 0.56
C VAL A 102 -4.25 -9.36 0.80
N GLU A 103 -3.01 -9.79 1.04
CA GLU A 103 -2.70 -11.19 1.36
C GLU A 103 -3.42 -11.66 2.62
N ARG A 104 -3.46 -10.84 3.69
CA ARG A 104 -4.18 -11.14 4.94
C ARG A 104 -5.69 -11.26 4.73
N PHE A 105 -6.27 -10.33 3.96
CA PHE A 105 -7.67 -10.41 3.58
C PHE A 105 -7.98 -11.72 2.87
N LEU A 106 -7.16 -12.12 1.90
CA LEU A 106 -7.35 -13.32 1.09
C LEU A 106 -7.14 -14.65 1.85
N GLU A 107 -6.64 -14.61 3.08
CA GLU A 107 -6.62 -15.80 3.96
C GLU A 107 -8.04 -16.24 4.38
N ARG A 108 -9.00 -15.31 4.42
CA ARG A 108 -10.35 -15.51 4.96
C ARG A 108 -11.47 -15.13 4.01
N HIS A 109 -11.17 -14.32 3.00
CA HIS A 109 -12.14 -13.74 2.08
C HIS A 109 -11.77 -14.02 0.62
N GLN A 110 -12.70 -13.74 -0.29
CA GLN A 110 -12.53 -13.92 -1.74
C GLN A 110 -12.48 -12.55 -2.43
N ALA A 111 -11.79 -12.51 -3.57
CA ALA A 111 -11.77 -11.40 -4.51
C ALA A 111 -11.79 -11.94 -5.94
N HIS A 112 -12.02 -11.10 -6.93
CA HIS A 112 -11.97 -11.49 -8.33
C HIS A 112 -10.54 -11.82 -8.77
N ALA A 113 -9.59 -10.97 -8.41
CA ALA A 113 -8.15 -11.12 -8.67
C ALA A 113 -7.35 -10.28 -7.69
N ALA A 114 -6.02 -10.43 -7.68
CA ALA A 114 -5.12 -9.59 -6.90
C ALA A 114 -3.95 -9.08 -7.74
N VAL A 115 -3.55 -7.83 -7.51
CA VAL A 115 -2.32 -7.23 -8.01
C VAL A 115 -1.48 -6.78 -6.83
N LEU A 116 -0.28 -7.33 -6.69
CA LEU A 116 0.68 -7.00 -5.63
C LEU A 116 1.79 -6.15 -6.24
N MET A 117 1.77 -4.84 -5.96
CA MET A 117 2.72 -3.87 -6.50
C MET A 117 3.84 -3.61 -5.50
N ALA A 118 5.09 -3.79 -5.93
CA ALA A 118 6.27 -3.67 -5.08
C ALA A 118 6.04 -4.32 -3.70
N PRO A 119 5.62 -5.61 -3.66
CA PRO A 119 5.16 -6.23 -2.44
C PRO A 119 6.28 -6.37 -1.41
N VAL A 120 5.94 -6.26 -0.14
CA VAL A 120 6.83 -6.66 0.94
C VAL A 120 7.19 -8.14 0.76
N PRO A 121 8.48 -8.49 0.75
CA PRO A 121 8.88 -9.88 0.58
C PRO A 121 8.39 -10.75 1.75
N PRO A 122 8.20 -12.06 1.55
CA PRO A 122 7.76 -12.96 2.62
C PRO A 122 8.65 -12.95 3.88
N THR A 123 9.90 -12.51 3.73
CA THR A 123 10.87 -12.35 4.83
C THR A 123 10.65 -11.10 5.66
N GLY A 124 9.68 -10.26 5.29
CA GLY A 124 9.39 -9.00 5.98
C GLY A 124 10.33 -7.86 5.59
N ILE A 125 10.26 -6.77 6.35
CA ILE A 125 10.98 -5.52 6.06
C ILE A 125 12.35 -5.40 6.72
N LEU A 126 12.75 -6.32 7.61
CA LEU A 126 13.98 -6.17 8.40
C LEU A 126 15.22 -5.98 7.52
N GLY A 127 15.37 -6.80 6.46
CA GLY A 127 16.51 -6.68 5.55
C GLY A 127 16.54 -5.35 4.80
N ALA A 128 15.40 -4.87 4.32
CA ALA A 128 15.28 -3.56 3.68
C ALA A 128 15.61 -2.42 4.66
N THR A 129 15.07 -2.47 5.88
CA THR A 129 15.33 -1.49 6.93
C THR A 129 16.82 -1.41 7.27
N MET A 130 17.48 -2.56 7.44
CA MET A 130 18.93 -2.59 7.70
C MET A 130 19.73 -2.04 6.52
N LYS A 131 19.40 -2.42 5.29
CA LYS A 131 20.05 -1.89 4.08
C LYS A 131 19.92 -0.36 4.02
N ILE A 132 18.72 0.18 4.19
CA ILE A 132 18.47 1.63 4.17
C ILE A 132 19.25 2.33 5.28
N ALA A 133 19.26 1.79 6.51
CA ALA A 133 20.03 2.35 7.62
C ALA A 133 21.52 2.43 7.32
N MET A 134 22.06 1.50 6.55
CA MET A 134 23.48 1.48 6.16
C MET A 134 23.78 2.39 4.96
N THR A 135 22.89 2.49 3.99
CA THR A 135 23.14 3.20 2.71
C THR A 135 22.58 4.62 2.70
N ALA A 136 21.57 4.91 3.51
CA ALA A 136 20.91 6.21 3.64
C ALA A 136 20.55 6.50 5.11
N PRO A 137 21.53 6.67 6.01
CA PRO A 137 21.29 6.74 7.47
C PRO A 137 20.35 7.87 7.89
N ALA A 138 20.31 8.97 7.16
CA ALA A 138 19.41 10.09 7.43
C ALA A 138 17.94 9.80 7.03
N PHE A 139 17.67 8.71 6.31
CA PHE A 139 16.37 8.45 5.73
C PHE A 139 15.22 8.45 6.77
N PHE A 140 15.38 7.75 7.88
CA PHE A 140 14.30 7.62 8.87
C PHE A 140 13.97 8.95 9.56
N ASP A 141 14.98 9.81 9.82
CA ASP A 141 14.74 11.15 10.35
C ASP A 141 14.05 12.03 9.30
N GLN A 142 14.54 12.04 8.07
CA GLN A 142 13.95 12.83 6.99
C GLN A 142 12.52 12.35 6.64
N GLN A 143 12.27 11.06 6.65
CA GLN A 143 10.92 10.50 6.50
C GLN A 143 10.00 10.98 7.63
N ALA A 144 10.45 10.89 8.88
CA ALA A 144 9.68 11.38 10.02
C ALA A 144 9.36 12.88 9.92
N ARG A 145 10.29 13.70 9.40
CA ARG A 145 10.07 15.12 9.09
C ARG A 145 9.02 15.30 7.99
N ALA A 146 9.16 14.56 6.89
CA ALA A 146 8.20 14.63 5.77
C ALA A 146 6.77 14.30 6.22
N THR A 147 6.59 13.29 7.12
CA THR A 147 5.26 12.96 7.67
C THR A 147 4.66 14.05 8.57
N ARG A 148 5.48 15.02 9.02
CA ARG A 148 5.05 16.22 9.76
C ARG A 148 4.87 17.45 8.86
N GLY A 149 5.06 17.30 7.54
CA GLY A 149 4.99 18.42 6.59
C GLY A 149 6.26 19.25 6.47
N GLU A 150 7.40 18.78 7.00
CA GLU A 150 8.69 19.45 6.92
C GLU A 150 9.43 19.03 5.65
N TYR A 151 9.13 19.67 4.51
CA TYR A 151 9.72 19.34 3.20
C TYR A 151 11.00 20.13 2.92
N THR A 152 12.05 19.85 3.65
CA THR A 152 13.38 20.44 3.40
C THR A 152 14.00 19.86 2.11
N ALA A 153 15.01 20.55 1.54
CA ALA A 153 15.74 20.04 0.37
C ALA A 153 16.36 18.67 0.62
N ASP A 154 16.92 18.45 1.82
CA ASP A 154 17.52 17.18 2.23
C ASP A 154 16.45 16.08 2.37
N ALA A 155 15.27 16.40 2.94
CA ALA A 155 14.16 15.46 3.03
C ALA A 155 13.69 15.04 1.63
N LEU A 156 13.48 15.99 0.72
CA LEU A 156 13.05 15.72 -0.65
C LEU A 156 14.09 14.89 -1.42
N GLN A 157 15.39 15.20 -1.26
CA GLN A 157 16.45 14.43 -1.89
C GLN A 157 16.52 13.00 -1.35
N THR A 158 16.48 12.82 -0.03
CA THR A 158 16.51 11.51 0.63
C THR A 158 15.29 10.67 0.23
N MET A 159 14.10 11.27 0.15
CA MET A 159 12.88 10.60 -0.30
C MET A 159 12.98 10.19 -1.78
N ARG A 160 13.57 11.05 -2.63
CA ARG A 160 13.84 10.71 -4.03
C ARG A 160 14.72 9.48 -4.13
N ASP A 161 15.84 9.45 -3.43
CA ASP A 161 16.85 8.40 -3.52
C ASP A 161 16.31 7.01 -3.09
N VAL A 162 15.29 6.98 -2.24
CA VAL A 162 14.72 5.74 -1.72
C VAL A 162 13.42 5.33 -2.41
N TYR A 163 12.51 6.28 -2.66
CA TYR A 163 11.14 5.96 -3.09
C TYR A 163 10.84 6.29 -4.55
N TYR A 164 11.67 7.10 -5.21
CA TYR A 164 11.37 7.60 -6.53
C TYR A 164 12.50 7.35 -7.52
N SER A 165 12.19 7.47 -8.81
CA SER A 165 13.22 7.45 -9.85
C SER A 165 14.08 8.72 -9.79
N ALA A 166 15.34 8.61 -10.18
CA ALA A 166 16.28 9.74 -10.15
C ALA A 166 15.84 10.95 -11.00
N ASP A 167 15.05 10.69 -12.04
CA ASP A 167 14.49 11.68 -12.95
C ASP A 167 13.18 12.33 -12.46
N THR A 168 12.66 11.90 -11.28
CA THR A 168 11.45 12.48 -10.70
C THR A 168 11.68 13.96 -10.37
N ARG A 169 10.83 14.83 -10.94
CA ARG A 169 10.97 16.29 -10.76
C ARG A 169 10.68 16.69 -9.30
N THR A 170 11.42 17.66 -8.79
CA THR A 170 11.22 18.19 -7.43
C THR A 170 9.79 18.72 -7.23
N ALA A 171 9.18 19.30 -8.24
CA ALA A 171 7.79 19.74 -8.18
C ALA A 171 6.80 18.60 -7.91
N ASP A 172 7.05 17.40 -8.46
CA ASP A 172 6.22 16.22 -8.21
C ASP A 172 6.43 15.69 -6.79
N LEU A 173 7.67 15.72 -6.27
CA LEU A 173 7.96 15.34 -4.88
C LEU A 173 7.24 16.27 -3.89
N ILE A 174 7.24 17.58 -4.14
CA ILE A 174 6.52 18.56 -3.30
C ILE A 174 5.01 18.31 -3.39
N ARG A 175 4.48 18.01 -4.56
CA ARG A 175 3.07 17.69 -4.78
C ARG A 175 2.63 16.45 -4.04
N PHE A 176 3.47 15.40 -3.99
CA PHE A 176 3.19 14.17 -3.26
C PHE A 176 3.45 14.27 -1.76
N GLY A 177 4.20 15.28 -1.31
CA GLY A 177 4.53 15.47 0.10
C GLY A 177 3.33 15.36 1.05
N PRO A 178 2.20 16.07 0.82
CA PRO A 178 1.03 16.00 1.70
C PRO A 178 0.37 14.62 1.80
N LEU A 179 0.70 13.68 0.90
CA LEU A 179 0.21 12.30 0.93
C LEU A 179 1.01 11.41 1.90
N PHE A 180 2.18 11.88 2.36
CA PHE A 180 2.96 11.19 3.40
C PHE A 180 2.35 11.45 4.77
N GLN A 181 2.13 10.38 5.53
CA GLN A 181 1.58 10.42 6.88
C GLN A 181 2.34 9.46 7.80
N PRO A 182 2.27 9.64 9.13
CA PRO A 182 2.82 8.67 10.07
C PRO A 182 2.21 7.28 9.87
N GLU A 183 3.00 6.25 10.13
CA GLU A 183 2.54 4.86 10.06
C GLU A 183 2.44 4.23 11.46
N SER A 184 1.60 3.19 11.58
CA SER A 184 1.43 2.43 12.81
C SER A 184 2.71 1.69 13.21
N ARG A 185 3.15 1.88 14.45
CA ARG A 185 4.26 1.11 15.02
C ARG A 185 3.92 -0.37 15.10
N ARG A 186 2.67 -0.72 15.36
CA ARG A 186 2.21 -2.10 15.40
C ARG A 186 2.28 -2.74 14.01
N ALA A 187 1.79 -2.07 12.96
CA ALA A 187 1.89 -2.55 11.59
C ALA A 187 3.34 -2.73 11.15
N LEU A 188 4.24 -1.80 11.48
CA LEU A 188 5.67 -1.92 11.20
C LEU A 188 6.31 -3.11 11.91
N LEU A 189 5.91 -3.39 13.16
CA LEU A 189 6.35 -4.58 13.89
C LEU A 189 5.84 -5.86 13.22
N ASP A 190 4.56 -5.91 12.85
CA ASP A 190 3.96 -7.04 12.13
C ASP A 190 4.68 -7.31 10.81
N LEU A 191 5.05 -6.25 10.06
CA LEU A 191 5.85 -6.37 8.84
C LEU A 191 7.27 -6.90 9.10
N THR A 192 7.87 -6.49 10.21
CA THR A 192 9.21 -6.98 10.61
C THR A 192 9.18 -8.47 10.96
N LEU A 193 8.10 -8.92 11.59
CA LEU A 193 7.91 -10.31 12.00
C LEU A 193 7.18 -11.16 10.95
N LEU A 194 6.97 -10.64 9.74
CA LEU A 194 6.15 -11.28 8.69
C LEU A 194 6.62 -12.71 8.35
N ALA A 195 7.92 -12.96 8.38
CA ALA A 195 8.51 -14.28 8.12
C ALA A 195 7.96 -15.39 9.04
N MET A 196 7.51 -15.05 10.25
CA MET A 196 6.89 -16.00 11.20
C MET A 196 5.51 -16.49 10.74
N HIS A 197 4.94 -15.88 9.72
CA HIS A 197 3.61 -16.17 9.17
C HIS A 197 3.67 -16.83 7.78
N ILE A 198 4.86 -17.29 7.37
CA ILE A 198 5.04 -18.05 6.12
C ILE A 198 4.25 -19.36 6.22
N GLY A 199 3.44 -19.66 5.20
CA GLY A 199 2.68 -20.91 5.12
C GLY A 199 1.20 -20.81 5.41
N ARG A 200 0.66 -19.62 5.69
CA ARG A 200 -0.79 -19.42 5.79
C ARG A 200 -1.47 -19.72 4.44
N ARG A 201 -2.66 -20.32 4.52
CA ARG A 201 -3.47 -20.69 3.34
C ARG A 201 -3.86 -19.41 2.58
N ARG A 202 -3.84 -19.48 1.24
CA ARG A 202 -4.25 -18.39 0.35
C ARG A 202 -5.44 -18.79 -0.50
N ALA A 203 -6.23 -17.81 -0.88
CA ALA A 203 -7.25 -17.98 -1.89
C ALA A 203 -6.61 -18.34 -3.23
N ARG A 204 -7.23 -19.25 -3.98
CA ARG A 204 -6.85 -19.56 -5.36
C ARG A 204 -7.58 -18.58 -6.27
N LEU A 205 -6.89 -17.59 -6.79
CA LEU A 205 -7.40 -16.58 -7.71
C LEU A 205 -6.28 -16.10 -8.63
N PRO A 206 -6.60 -15.49 -9.77
CA PRO A 206 -5.59 -14.87 -10.62
C PRO A 206 -4.81 -13.80 -9.83
N ALA A 207 -3.48 -13.89 -9.84
CA ALA A 207 -2.64 -12.94 -9.16
C ALA A 207 -1.52 -12.44 -10.08
N LEU A 208 -1.26 -11.12 -10.05
CA LEU A 208 -0.16 -10.45 -10.71
C LEU A 208 0.78 -9.84 -9.68
N VAL A 209 2.07 -10.13 -9.79
CA VAL A 209 3.12 -9.54 -8.95
C VAL A 209 3.97 -8.61 -9.82
N VAL A 210 4.05 -7.33 -9.43
CA VAL A 210 4.74 -6.28 -10.19
C VAL A 210 5.70 -5.54 -9.27
N GLY A 211 6.89 -5.18 -9.76
CA GLY A 211 7.84 -4.35 -9.03
C GLY A 211 8.76 -3.58 -9.96
N GLY A 212 9.39 -2.54 -9.45
CA GLY A 212 10.37 -1.75 -10.15
C GLY A 212 11.71 -2.49 -10.33
N ALA A 213 12.30 -2.43 -11.52
CA ALA A 213 13.62 -3.03 -11.75
C ALA A 213 14.73 -2.37 -10.91
N ALA A 214 14.58 -1.09 -10.60
CA ALA A 214 15.50 -0.29 -9.80
C ALA A 214 14.96 0.04 -8.40
N ASP A 215 14.00 -0.76 -7.87
CA ASP A 215 13.43 -0.55 -6.55
C ASP A 215 14.52 -0.66 -5.47
N ALA A 216 14.77 0.45 -4.75
CA ALA A 216 15.80 0.52 -3.72
C ALA A 216 15.36 -0.17 -2.41
N VAL A 217 14.05 -0.25 -2.16
CA VAL A 217 13.46 -0.83 -0.96
C VAL A 217 13.33 -2.35 -1.10
N PHE A 218 12.60 -2.79 -2.14
CA PHE A 218 12.35 -4.21 -2.41
C PHE A 218 12.87 -4.62 -3.78
N PRO A 219 14.12 -5.08 -3.88
CA PRO A 219 14.73 -5.45 -5.15
C PRO A 219 13.90 -6.49 -5.91
N SER A 220 13.83 -6.34 -7.23
CA SER A 220 13.06 -7.20 -8.14
C SER A 220 13.39 -8.69 -8.05
N ALA A 221 14.62 -9.04 -7.62
CA ALA A 221 15.01 -10.44 -7.35
C ALA A 221 14.11 -11.14 -6.31
N GLY A 222 13.48 -10.39 -5.38
CA GLY A 222 12.55 -10.92 -4.38
C GLY A 222 11.16 -11.22 -4.93
N LEU A 223 10.78 -10.66 -6.08
CA LEU A 223 9.42 -10.81 -6.64
C LEU A 223 9.10 -12.26 -7.00
N GLY A 224 10.10 -13.02 -7.46
CA GLY A 224 9.95 -14.43 -7.80
C GLY A 224 9.46 -15.29 -6.61
N PHE A 225 9.94 -15.01 -5.40
CA PHE A 225 9.47 -15.69 -4.19
C PHE A 225 8.01 -15.36 -3.88
N THR A 226 7.61 -14.09 -4.01
CA THR A 226 6.21 -13.70 -3.82
C THR A 226 5.34 -14.35 -4.90
N ALA A 227 5.72 -14.30 -6.17
CA ALA A 227 4.96 -14.89 -7.27
C ALA A 227 4.81 -16.42 -7.12
N ALA A 228 5.87 -17.14 -6.76
CA ALA A 228 5.83 -18.59 -6.55
C ALA A 228 4.84 -19.02 -5.46
N ARG A 229 4.49 -18.14 -4.52
CA ARG A 229 3.50 -18.41 -3.47
C ARG A 229 2.05 -18.31 -3.97
N TRP A 230 1.84 -17.83 -5.19
CA TRP A 230 0.52 -17.65 -5.82
C TRP A 230 0.26 -18.68 -6.94
N GLN A 231 1.19 -19.55 -7.21
CA GLN A 231 1.05 -20.71 -8.11
C GLN A 231 0.53 -21.93 -7.36
#